data_689650a854f5554c456a4c0759f89598
#
_entry.id   689650a854f5554c456a4c0759f89598
#
_cell.length_a   1.000
_cell.length_b   1.000
_cell.length_c   1.000
_cell.angle_alpha   90.00
_cell.angle_beta   90.00
_cell.angle_gamma   90.00
#
_symmetry.space_group_name_H-M   'P 1'
#
loop_
_entity.id
_entity.type
_entity.pdbx_description
1 polymer ?
#
loop_
_entity_poly.entity_id
_entity_poly.type
_entity_poly.pdbx_seq_one_letter_code
_entity_poly.pdbx_strand_id
1 'polypeptide(L)'
;MTTIVEVENKMITLRNQQVIIDADVADLYGVETKRINEAVSNNPEKFPDGYILELSKNEKNELVENFDRFNRQKHSTAIPKAFTEKGLYMLATILKSPKAVETTIAIVEAYAKLKELARVITEVPQHEDDKVVQQSLVQHGGQLAAELLSDTLPIQSSETSVELNLAMFKFKHTVKRENDDEIRQLKERVEELERKTNP
;
A
#
# COMPACT_ATOMS: atom_id res chain seq x y z
N MET A 1 -9.18 -5.85 -3.66
CA MET A 1 -7.87 -5.41 -3.13
C MET A 1 -8.08 -4.11 -2.39
N THR A 2 -7.67 -4.01 -1.13
CA THR A 2 -7.46 -2.71 -0.48
C THR A 2 -6.28 -2.11 -1.21
N THR A 3 -6.52 -1.10 -2.05
CA THR A 3 -5.45 -0.49 -2.84
C THR A 3 -4.58 0.38 -1.94
N ILE A 4 -3.28 0.45 -2.20
CA ILE A 4 -2.36 1.37 -1.51
C ILE A 4 -2.92 2.79 -1.53
N VAL A 5 -3.56 3.19 -2.61
CA VAL A 5 -4.26 4.49 -2.75
C VAL A 5 -5.36 4.67 -1.69
N GLU A 6 -6.12 3.63 -1.35
CA GLU A 6 -7.15 3.72 -0.28
C GLU A 6 -6.51 3.92 1.09
N VAL A 7 -5.37 3.28 1.35
CA VAL A 7 -4.60 3.46 2.59
C VAL A 7 -4.04 4.88 2.66
N GLU A 8 -3.35 5.34 1.61
CA GLU A 8 -2.75 6.68 1.56
C GLU A 8 -3.79 7.79 1.77
N ASN A 9 -4.96 7.68 1.15
CA ASN A 9 -6.05 8.65 1.32
C ASN A 9 -6.61 8.73 2.76
N LYS A 10 -6.41 7.67 3.55
CA LYS A 10 -6.83 7.61 4.95
C LYS A 10 -5.71 7.94 5.94
N MET A 11 -4.46 7.98 5.49
CA MET A 11 -3.32 8.37 6.31
C MET A 11 -3.41 9.84 6.73
N ILE A 12 -2.99 10.10 7.96
CA ILE A 12 -2.80 11.45 8.52
C ILE A 12 -1.43 11.55 9.15
N THR A 13 -0.92 12.78 9.25
CA THR A 13 0.35 13.02 9.95
C THR A 13 0.10 13.36 11.40
N LEU A 14 0.60 12.54 12.32
CA LEU A 14 0.56 12.76 13.76
C LEU A 14 1.97 12.65 14.33
N ARG A 15 2.45 13.65 15.05
CA ARG A 15 3.83 13.66 15.62
C ARG A 15 4.91 13.34 14.58
N ASN A 16 4.80 13.88 13.38
CA ASN A 16 5.69 13.61 12.22
C ASN A 16 5.70 12.14 11.74
N GLN A 17 4.71 11.36 12.10
CA GLN A 17 4.54 9.99 11.62
C GLN A 17 3.24 9.86 10.82
N GLN A 18 3.29 9.10 9.74
CA GLN A 18 2.09 8.73 8.99
C GLN A 18 1.35 7.64 9.77
N VAL A 19 0.07 7.90 10.06
CA VAL A 19 -0.77 6.99 10.83
C VAL A 19 -2.18 6.96 10.26
N ILE A 20 -2.91 5.91 10.60
CA ILE A 20 -4.32 5.73 10.26
C ILE A 20 -5.11 5.48 11.56
N ILE A 21 -6.29 6.08 11.67
CA ILE A 21 -7.13 5.96 12.86
C ILE A 21 -7.92 4.65 12.84
N ASP A 22 -8.18 4.08 14.01
CA ASP A 22 -8.88 2.80 14.19
C ASP A 22 -10.20 2.68 13.44
N ALA A 23 -10.96 3.76 13.33
CA ALA A 23 -12.19 3.81 12.55
C ALA A 23 -11.93 3.64 11.04
N ASP A 24 -10.90 4.29 10.51
CA ASP A 24 -10.49 4.17 9.11
C ASP A 24 -9.88 2.79 8.82
N VAL A 25 -9.15 2.21 9.77
CA VAL A 25 -8.65 0.83 9.68
C VAL A 25 -9.81 -0.17 9.62
N ALA A 26 -10.84 0.06 10.45
CA ALA A 26 -12.03 -0.77 10.46
C ALA A 26 -12.74 -0.76 9.09
N ASP A 27 -12.88 0.42 8.49
CA ASP A 27 -13.42 0.58 7.14
C ASP A 27 -12.57 -0.15 6.08
N LEU A 28 -11.25 0.02 6.13
CA LEU A 28 -10.32 -0.64 5.20
C LEU A 28 -10.46 -2.16 5.24
N TYR A 29 -10.52 -2.74 6.42
CA TYR A 29 -10.63 -4.19 6.57
C TYR A 29 -12.07 -4.71 6.55
N GLY A 30 -13.07 -3.83 6.46
CA GLY A 30 -14.49 -4.20 6.40
C GLY A 30 -14.96 -4.85 7.71
N VAL A 31 -14.53 -4.31 8.84
CA VAL A 31 -14.90 -4.78 10.19
C VAL A 31 -15.37 -3.61 11.06
N GLU A 32 -15.95 -3.91 12.21
CA GLU A 32 -16.28 -2.86 13.19
C GLU A 32 -15.02 -2.40 13.94
N THR A 33 -14.94 -1.12 14.32
CA THR A 33 -13.85 -0.56 15.13
C THR A 33 -13.63 -1.34 16.44
N LYS A 34 -14.71 -1.89 17.01
CA LYS A 34 -14.62 -2.77 18.18
C LYS A 34 -13.70 -3.97 17.91
N ARG A 35 -13.77 -4.57 16.71
CA ARG A 35 -12.92 -5.71 16.33
C ARG A 35 -11.45 -5.34 16.23
N ILE A 36 -11.14 -4.13 15.77
CA ILE A 36 -9.77 -3.60 15.78
C ILE A 36 -9.24 -3.54 17.21
N ASN A 37 -10.03 -2.94 18.13
CA ASN A 37 -9.63 -2.80 19.52
C ASN A 37 -9.50 -4.16 20.23
N GLU A 38 -10.39 -5.12 19.97
CA GLU A 38 -10.29 -6.49 20.47
C GLU A 38 -9.03 -7.20 19.95
N ALA A 39 -8.71 -7.04 18.66
CA ALA A 39 -7.53 -7.65 18.05
C ALA A 39 -6.24 -7.16 18.73
N VAL A 40 -6.13 -5.86 19.01
CA VAL A 40 -5.00 -5.28 19.75
C VAL A 40 -4.95 -5.83 21.18
N SER A 41 -6.08 -5.76 21.90
CA SER A 41 -6.13 -6.14 23.32
C SER A 41 -5.82 -7.62 23.55
N ASN A 42 -6.18 -8.48 22.58
CA ASN A 42 -5.98 -9.92 22.67
C ASN A 42 -4.59 -10.37 22.18
N ASN A 43 -3.81 -9.47 21.57
CA ASN A 43 -2.49 -9.78 21.01
C ASN A 43 -1.49 -8.65 21.30
N PRO A 44 -1.33 -8.21 22.55
CA PRO A 44 -0.47 -7.06 22.86
C PRO A 44 0.99 -7.28 22.45
N GLU A 45 1.46 -8.51 22.47
CA GLU A 45 2.83 -8.89 22.06
C GLU A 45 3.12 -8.66 20.57
N LYS A 46 2.09 -8.53 19.76
CA LYS A 46 2.23 -8.25 18.33
C LYS A 46 2.34 -6.76 17.99
N PHE A 47 2.15 -5.90 18.99
CA PHE A 47 2.17 -4.45 18.81
C PHE A 47 3.26 -3.81 19.69
N PRO A 48 4.54 -4.05 19.39
CA PRO A 48 5.62 -3.39 20.10
C PRO A 48 5.60 -1.87 19.83
N ASP A 49 6.46 -1.13 20.53
CA ASP A 49 6.60 0.32 20.37
C ASP A 49 6.73 0.74 18.90
N GLY A 50 6.02 1.76 18.51
CA GLY A 50 6.00 2.27 17.13
C GLY A 50 5.00 1.59 16.20
N TYR A 51 4.16 0.69 16.68
CA TYR A 51 3.05 0.11 15.91
C TYR A 51 1.74 0.87 16.13
N ILE A 52 1.50 1.32 17.37
CA ILE A 52 0.31 2.05 17.77
C ILE A 52 0.73 3.32 18.51
N LEU A 53 0.07 4.42 18.20
CA LEU A 53 0.15 5.67 18.93
C LEU A 53 -1.19 5.89 19.66
N GLU A 54 -1.14 6.03 20.97
CA GLU A 54 -2.29 6.48 21.74
C GLU A 54 -2.41 7.99 21.64
N LEU A 55 -3.58 8.47 21.23
CA LEU A 55 -3.85 9.89 21.13
C LEU A 55 -4.08 10.48 22.52
N SER A 56 -3.66 11.73 22.69
CA SER A 56 -4.12 12.57 23.79
C SER A 56 -5.54 13.12 23.51
N LYS A 57 -6.19 13.64 24.53
CA LYS A 57 -7.49 14.31 24.35
C LYS A 57 -7.42 15.51 23.41
N ASN A 58 -6.32 16.26 23.44
CA ASN A 58 -6.12 17.41 22.56
C ASN A 58 -5.99 16.98 21.11
N GLU A 59 -5.16 15.97 20.83
CA GLU A 59 -5.01 15.41 19.48
C GLU A 59 -6.32 14.83 18.92
N LYS A 60 -7.12 14.19 19.77
CA LYS A 60 -8.48 13.77 19.38
C LYS A 60 -9.35 14.94 18.97
N ASN A 61 -9.34 16.03 19.73
CA ASN A 61 -10.14 17.23 19.41
C ASN A 61 -9.68 17.85 18.09
N GLU A 62 -8.38 18.00 17.90
CA GLU A 62 -7.79 18.49 16.64
C GLU A 62 -8.17 17.61 15.43
N LEU A 63 -8.19 16.29 15.60
CA LEU A 63 -8.66 15.37 14.56
C LEU A 63 -10.13 15.62 14.18
N VAL A 64 -11.00 15.79 15.17
CA VAL A 64 -12.42 16.03 14.94
C VAL A 64 -12.65 17.40 14.31
N GLU A 65 -11.85 18.42 14.65
CA GLU A 65 -11.95 19.76 14.08
C GLU A 65 -11.44 19.82 12.63
N ASN A 66 -10.38 19.09 12.32
CA ASN A 66 -9.70 19.15 11.02
C ASN A 66 -10.25 18.17 9.96
N PHE A 67 -10.97 17.13 10.39
CA PHE A 67 -11.44 16.09 9.48
C PHE A 67 -12.90 15.72 9.73
N ASP A 68 -13.79 16.09 8.83
CA ASP A 68 -15.23 15.80 8.90
C ASP A 68 -15.57 14.33 9.10
N ARG A 69 -14.73 13.43 8.55
CA ARG A 69 -14.93 11.97 8.69
C ARG A 69 -14.88 11.48 10.14
N PHE A 70 -14.27 12.26 11.05
CA PHE A 70 -14.19 11.94 12.48
C PHE A 70 -15.26 12.64 13.33
N ASN A 71 -16.20 13.36 12.73
CA ASN A 71 -17.28 14.04 13.46
C ASN A 71 -18.10 13.11 14.39
N ARG A 72 -18.22 11.82 14.03
CA ARG A 72 -18.89 10.81 14.88
C ARG A 72 -18.15 10.61 16.21
N GLN A 73 -16.85 10.88 16.28
CA GLN A 73 -16.04 10.73 17.49
C GLN A 73 -16.15 11.94 18.43
N LYS A 74 -16.77 13.04 18.00
CA LYS A 74 -16.97 14.25 18.80
C LYS A 74 -17.68 13.98 20.13
N HIS A 75 -18.65 13.07 20.11
CA HIS A 75 -19.45 12.70 21.27
C HIS A 75 -18.99 11.41 21.96
N SER A 76 -17.97 10.76 21.47
CA SER A 76 -17.39 9.57 22.08
C SER A 76 -16.48 9.95 23.23
N THR A 77 -16.56 9.24 24.35
CA THR A 77 -15.59 9.36 25.46
C THR A 77 -14.31 8.56 25.20
N ALA A 78 -14.35 7.61 24.27
CA ALA A 78 -13.20 6.79 23.91
C ALA A 78 -12.14 7.61 23.16
N ILE A 79 -10.89 7.37 23.48
CA ILE A 79 -9.74 7.92 22.76
C ILE A 79 -9.43 6.94 21.63
N PRO A 80 -9.41 7.37 20.35
CA PRO A 80 -9.08 6.50 19.24
C PRO A 80 -7.62 6.11 19.28
N LYS A 81 -7.29 4.96 18.67
CA LYS A 81 -5.91 4.52 18.44
C LYS A 81 -5.48 4.92 17.03
N ALA A 82 -4.25 5.36 16.91
CA ALA A 82 -3.61 5.60 15.62
C ALA A 82 -2.61 4.48 15.34
N PHE A 83 -2.71 3.87 14.17
CA PHE A 83 -1.84 2.79 13.73
C PHE A 83 -0.83 3.32 12.73
N THR A 84 0.44 3.04 12.93
CA THR A 84 1.44 3.20 11.89
C THR A 84 1.20 2.15 10.79
N GLU A 85 1.86 2.29 9.66
CA GLU A 85 1.80 1.30 8.58
C GLU A 85 2.14 -0.12 9.07
N LYS A 86 3.12 -0.25 9.96
CA LYS A 86 3.45 -1.54 10.61
C LYS A 86 2.29 -2.08 11.43
N GLY A 87 1.60 -1.22 12.18
CA GLY A 87 0.43 -1.58 12.97
C GLY A 87 -0.75 -2.00 12.10
N LEU A 88 -0.97 -1.30 10.97
CA LEU A 88 -1.97 -1.65 9.98
C LEU A 88 -1.72 -3.06 9.41
N TYR A 89 -0.50 -3.34 8.96
CA TYR A 89 -0.13 -4.64 8.41
C TYR A 89 -0.20 -5.76 9.46
N MET A 90 0.18 -5.47 10.70
CA MET A 90 0.05 -6.44 11.80
C MET A 90 -1.41 -6.82 12.06
N LEU A 91 -2.33 -5.85 12.02
CA LEU A 91 -3.78 -6.12 12.15
C LEU A 91 -4.29 -7.04 11.04
N ALA A 92 -3.81 -6.89 9.80
CA ALA A 92 -4.18 -7.78 8.70
C ALA A 92 -3.89 -9.25 9.02
N THR A 93 -2.78 -9.54 9.72
CA THR A 93 -2.40 -10.91 10.10
C THR A 93 -3.27 -11.52 11.22
N ILE A 94 -4.06 -10.71 11.90
CA ILE A 94 -4.90 -11.13 13.05
C ILE A 94 -6.36 -11.22 12.65
N LEU A 95 -6.83 -10.28 11.83
CA LEU A 95 -8.21 -10.19 11.40
C LEU A 95 -8.55 -11.30 10.40
N LYS A 96 -9.84 -11.70 10.40
CA LYS A 96 -10.34 -12.80 9.55
C LYS A 96 -11.25 -12.34 8.41
N SER A 97 -11.36 -11.02 8.20
CA SER A 97 -12.16 -10.51 7.09
C SER A 97 -11.49 -10.83 5.74
N PRO A 98 -12.26 -10.97 4.65
CA PRO A 98 -11.70 -11.20 3.32
C PRO A 98 -10.63 -10.19 2.94
N LYS A 99 -10.85 -8.90 3.21
CA LYS A 99 -9.89 -7.82 2.94
C LYS A 99 -8.59 -7.96 3.74
N ALA A 100 -8.67 -8.36 5.01
CA ALA A 100 -7.50 -8.58 5.84
C ALA A 100 -6.69 -9.79 5.34
N VAL A 101 -7.36 -10.86 4.94
CA VAL A 101 -6.70 -12.06 4.36
C VAL A 101 -5.98 -11.70 3.06
N GLU A 102 -6.64 -10.98 2.14
CA GLU A 102 -6.02 -10.49 0.90
C GLU A 102 -4.79 -9.63 1.18
N THR A 103 -4.89 -8.69 2.14
CA THR A 103 -3.77 -7.84 2.55
C THR A 103 -2.61 -8.67 3.11
N THR A 104 -2.91 -9.68 3.95
CA THR A 104 -1.89 -10.58 4.50
C THR A 104 -1.16 -11.34 3.39
N ILE A 105 -1.89 -11.87 2.41
CA ILE A 105 -1.30 -12.56 1.27
C ILE A 105 -0.40 -11.60 0.48
N ALA A 106 -0.86 -10.38 0.19
CA ALA A 106 -0.07 -9.38 -0.52
C ALA A 106 1.24 -9.02 0.21
N ILE A 107 1.20 -8.90 1.55
CA ILE A 107 2.39 -8.66 2.37
C ILE A 107 3.39 -9.83 2.25
N VAL A 108 2.89 -11.07 2.33
CA VAL A 108 3.73 -12.27 2.22
C VAL A 108 4.39 -12.35 0.85
N GLU A 109 3.63 -12.11 -0.22
CA GLU A 109 4.14 -12.10 -1.60
C GLU A 109 5.18 -11.00 -1.81
N ALA A 110 4.92 -9.77 -1.34
CA ALA A 110 5.87 -8.67 -1.41
C ALA A 110 7.16 -8.98 -0.66
N TYR A 111 7.07 -9.59 0.53
CA TYR A 111 8.24 -9.99 1.30
C TYR A 111 9.04 -11.11 0.61
N ALA A 112 8.36 -12.10 0.01
CA ALA A 112 9.00 -13.15 -0.76
C ALA A 112 9.77 -12.59 -1.95
N LYS A 113 9.16 -11.69 -2.74
CA LYS A 113 9.82 -10.98 -3.85
C LYS A 113 11.03 -10.16 -3.37
N LEU A 114 10.90 -9.46 -2.23
CA LEU A 114 12.01 -8.70 -1.67
C LEU A 114 13.19 -9.59 -1.27
N LYS A 115 12.93 -10.75 -0.67
CA LYS A 115 13.95 -11.74 -0.32
C LYS A 115 14.63 -12.30 -1.56
N GLU A 116 13.87 -12.58 -2.61
CA GLU A 116 14.42 -13.06 -3.89
C GLU A 116 15.27 -11.98 -4.57
N LEU A 117 14.81 -10.74 -4.60
CA LEU A 117 15.60 -9.61 -5.10
C LEU A 117 16.92 -9.47 -4.34
N ALA A 118 16.91 -9.57 -3.01
CA ALA A 118 18.12 -9.51 -2.19
C ALA A 118 19.09 -10.65 -2.54
N ARG A 119 18.58 -11.88 -2.80
CA ARG A 119 19.39 -13.02 -3.25
C ARG A 119 20.01 -12.74 -4.60
N VAL A 120 19.24 -12.32 -5.59
CA VAL A 120 19.74 -11.99 -6.93
C VAL A 120 20.86 -10.94 -6.87
N ILE A 121 20.67 -9.87 -6.08
CA ILE A 121 21.70 -8.82 -5.90
C ILE A 121 23.01 -9.40 -5.35
N THR A 122 22.95 -10.37 -4.45
CA THR A 122 24.15 -11.00 -3.86
C THR A 122 24.78 -12.03 -4.77
N GLU A 123 24.02 -12.65 -5.70
CA GLU A 123 24.52 -13.65 -6.65
C GLU A 123 25.20 -13.02 -7.88
N VAL A 124 24.75 -11.84 -8.34
CA VAL A 124 25.29 -11.17 -9.53
C VAL A 124 26.84 -11.04 -9.54
N PRO A 125 27.50 -10.61 -8.44
CA PRO A 125 28.95 -10.51 -8.40
C PRO A 125 29.68 -11.87 -8.42
N GLN A 126 29.00 -12.97 -8.04
CA GLN A 126 29.59 -14.30 -7.99
C GLN A 126 29.76 -14.95 -9.38
N HIS A 127 29.13 -14.38 -10.39
CA HIS A 127 29.14 -14.86 -11.78
C HIS A 127 29.87 -13.90 -12.72
N GLU A 128 30.98 -13.28 -12.28
CA GLU A 128 31.74 -12.33 -13.09
C GLU A 128 32.33 -12.97 -14.36
N ASP A 129 32.68 -14.26 -14.31
CA ASP A 129 33.23 -15.03 -15.41
C ASP A 129 32.18 -15.55 -16.40
N ASP A 130 30.89 -15.58 -16.01
CA ASP A 130 29.78 -16.02 -16.86
C ASP A 130 28.80 -14.85 -17.16
N LYS A 131 29.13 -14.14 -18.26
CA LYS A 131 28.33 -12.96 -18.68
C LYS A 131 26.88 -13.29 -19.00
N VAL A 132 26.54 -14.50 -19.44
CA VAL A 132 25.17 -14.90 -19.78
C VAL A 132 24.36 -15.07 -18.51
N VAL A 133 24.90 -15.79 -17.52
CA VAL A 133 24.24 -15.96 -16.21
C VAL A 133 24.10 -14.62 -15.50
N GLN A 134 25.16 -13.83 -15.48
CA GLN A 134 25.16 -12.51 -14.86
C GLN A 134 24.07 -11.60 -15.45
N GLN A 135 23.95 -11.55 -16.79
CA GLN A 135 22.93 -10.75 -17.47
C GLN A 135 21.51 -11.25 -17.17
N SER A 136 21.30 -12.56 -17.11
CA SER A 136 20.00 -13.16 -16.72
C SER A 136 19.60 -12.78 -15.31
N LEU A 137 20.54 -12.84 -14.36
CA LEU A 137 20.28 -12.43 -12.96
C LEU A 137 19.91 -10.94 -12.85
N VAL A 138 20.65 -10.07 -13.57
CA VAL A 138 20.34 -8.62 -13.59
C VAL A 138 18.95 -8.36 -14.17
N GLN A 139 18.58 -9.06 -15.25
CA GLN A 139 17.25 -8.93 -15.83
C GLN A 139 16.16 -9.41 -14.86
N HIS A 140 16.35 -10.53 -14.21
CA HIS A 140 15.42 -11.05 -13.22
C HIS A 140 15.26 -10.09 -12.01
N GLY A 141 16.38 -9.60 -11.47
CA GLY A 141 16.35 -8.59 -10.41
C GLY A 141 15.62 -7.31 -10.81
N GLY A 142 15.82 -6.86 -12.05
CA GLY A 142 15.12 -5.73 -12.62
C GLY A 142 13.59 -5.93 -12.69
N GLN A 143 13.15 -7.12 -13.08
CA GLN A 143 11.74 -7.50 -13.11
C GLN A 143 11.13 -7.49 -11.71
N LEU A 144 11.77 -8.12 -10.72
CA LEU A 144 11.32 -8.14 -9.34
C LEU A 144 11.21 -6.72 -8.76
N ALA A 145 12.21 -5.87 -9.01
CA ALA A 145 12.16 -4.48 -8.56
C ALA A 145 11.02 -3.69 -9.23
N ALA A 146 10.79 -3.88 -10.52
CA ALA A 146 9.70 -3.24 -11.24
C ALA A 146 8.33 -3.68 -10.71
N GLU A 147 8.14 -4.96 -10.42
CA GLU A 147 6.92 -5.48 -9.82
C GLU A 147 6.67 -4.89 -8.43
N LEU A 148 7.68 -4.90 -7.54
CA LEU A 148 7.57 -4.30 -6.21
C LEU A 148 7.21 -2.82 -6.26
N LEU A 149 7.81 -2.06 -7.17
CA LEU A 149 7.51 -0.64 -7.33
C LEU A 149 6.14 -0.41 -7.97
N SER A 150 5.71 -1.24 -8.91
CA SER A 150 4.39 -1.10 -9.54
C SER A 150 3.24 -1.32 -8.58
N ASP A 151 3.45 -2.18 -7.58
CA ASP A 151 2.46 -2.45 -6.54
C ASP A 151 2.40 -1.31 -5.49
N THR A 152 3.48 -0.51 -5.37
CA THR A 152 3.61 0.53 -4.34
C THR A 152 3.37 1.96 -4.83
N LEU A 153 3.47 2.23 -6.13
CA LEU A 153 3.31 3.58 -6.66
C LEU A 153 1.93 3.78 -7.28
N PRO A 154 1.15 4.81 -6.88
CA PRO A 154 -0.06 5.21 -7.59
C PRO A 154 0.36 5.82 -8.94
N ILE A 155 0.45 4.99 -9.95
CA ILE A 155 0.83 5.44 -11.30
C ILE A 155 -0.41 6.04 -11.97
N GLN A 156 -0.53 7.36 -11.89
CA GLN A 156 -1.38 8.12 -12.80
C GLN A 156 -0.66 8.21 -14.15
N SER A 157 -1.16 7.48 -15.15
CA SER A 157 -0.90 7.63 -16.59
C SER A 157 0.47 8.23 -17.01
N SER A 158 1.57 7.70 -16.51
CA SER A 158 2.91 8.12 -16.94
C SER A 158 3.79 6.91 -17.22
N GLU A 159 4.68 7.03 -18.20
CA GLU A 159 5.76 6.05 -18.37
C GLU A 159 6.65 6.07 -17.13
N THR A 160 6.60 5.02 -16.31
CA THR A 160 7.56 4.85 -15.22
C THR A 160 8.69 3.99 -15.70
N SER A 161 9.89 4.54 -15.77
CA SER A 161 11.10 3.78 -16.06
C SER A 161 11.92 3.60 -14.78
N VAL A 162 12.28 2.35 -14.49
CA VAL A 162 13.19 2.00 -13.40
C VAL A 162 14.54 1.66 -14.01
N GLU A 163 15.58 2.40 -13.63
CA GLU A 163 16.94 2.12 -14.03
C GLU A 163 17.74 1.58 -12.83
N LEU A 164 18.15 0.32 -12.90
CA LEU A 164 19.06 -0.27 -11.94
C LEU A 164 20.47 -0.23 -12.50
N ASN A 165 21.38 0.44 -11.79
CA ASN A 165 22.78 0.53 -12.13
C ASN A 165 23.61 -0.27 -11.11
N LEU A 166 23.91 -1.52 -11.43
CA LEU A 166 24.74 -2.40 -10.62
C LEU A 166 26.18 -2.34 -11.15
N ALA A 167 26.90 -1.28 -10.83
CA ALA A 167 28.32 -1.04 -11.13
C ALA A 167 28.78 -1.25 -12.58
N MET A 168 28.32 -2.32 -13.27
CA MET A 168 28.67 -2.65 -14.66
C MET A 168 27.46 -2.93 -15.57
N PHE A 169 26.25 -3.01 -15.03
CA PHE A 169 25.05 -3.35 -15.78
C PHE A 169 23.97 -2.29 -15.60
N LYS A 170 23.40 -1.82 -16.73
CA LYS A 170 22.21 -0.96 -16.74
C LYS A 170 21.01 -1.80 -17.16
N PHE A 171 20.03 -1.92 -16.29
CA PHE A 171 18.71 -2.43 -16.60
C PHE A 171 17.72 -1.28 -16.66
N LYS A 172 16.97 -1.19 -17.76
CA LYS A 172 15.88 -0.23 -17.91
C LYS A 172 14.58 -0.99 -18.15
N HIS A 173 13.65 -0.87 -17.22
CA HIS A 173 12.29 -1.38 -17.38
C HIS A 173 11.34 -0.21 -17.48
N THR A 174 10.49 -0.21 -18.52
CA THR A 174 9.48 0.83 -18.73
C THR A 174 8.10 0.17 -18.65
N VAL A 175 7.30 0.59 -17.68
CA VAL A 175 5.91 0.15 -17.53
C VAL A 175 5.00 1.22 -18.14
N LYS A 176 4.26 0.84 -19.19
CA LYS A 176 3.14 1.64 -19.72
C LYS A 176 1.86 1.03 -19.19
N ARG A 177 1.14 1.78 -18.36
CA ARG A 177 -0.25 1.44 -18.01
C ARG A 177 -1.17 2.38 -18.78
N GLU A 178 -2.00 1.82 -19.64
CA GLU A 178 -3.14 2.54 -20.20
C GLU A 178 -4.17 2.74 -19.08
N ASN A 179 -4.69 3.96 -18.99
CA ASN A 179 -5.70 4.31 -18.01
C ASN A 179 -7.05 3.78 -18.48
N ASP A 180 -7.42 2.57 -18.07
CA ASP A 180 -8.66 1.89 -18.47
C ASP A 180 -9.90 2.74 -18.20
N ASP A 181 -9.88 3.60 -17.17
CA ASP A 181 -10.99 4.49 -16.83
C ASP A 181 -11.15 5.65 -17.84
N GLU A 182 -10.05 6.24 -18.31
CA GLU A 182 -10.09 7.27 -19.37
C GLU A 182 -10.56 6.68 -20.72
N ILE A 183 -10.08 5.50 -21.06
CA ILE A 183 -10.49 4.79 -22.27
C ILE A 183 -11.98 4.44 -22.18
N ARG A 184 -12.47 4.04 -21.02
CA ARG A 184 -13.88 3.75 -20.79
C ARG A 184 -14.75 5.00 -20.90
N GLN A 185 -14.34 6.12 -20.29
CA GLN A 185 -15.06 7.41 -20.41
C GLN A 185 -15.05 7.96 -21.85
N LEU A 186 -13.94 7.80 -22.56
CA LEU A 186 -13.86 8.18 -23.98
C LEU A 186 -14.78 7.32 -24.85
N LYS A 187 -14.84 6.01 -24.61
CA LYS A 187 -15.76 5.10 -25.30
C LYS A 187 -17.23 5.47 -25.03
N GLU A 188 -17.59 5.72 -23.79
CA GLU A 188 -18.95 6.15 -23.41
C GLU A 188 -19.33 7.49 -24.07
N ARG A 189 -18.40 8.46 -24.16
CA ARG A 189 -18.62 9.73 -24.86
C ARG A 189 -18.75 9.58 -26.36
N VAL A 190 -17.97 8.69 -26.99
CA VAL A 190 -18.09 8.39 -28.43
C VAL A 190 -19.45 7.77 -28.74
N GLU A 191 -19.88 6.76 -27.95
CA GLU A 191 -21.19 6.15 -28.10
C GLU A 191 -22.34 7.16 -27.90
N GLU A 192 -22.21 8.08 -26.96
CA GLU A 192 -23.21 9.14 -26.76
C GLU A 192 -23.28 10.14 -27.94
N LEU A 193 -22.13 10.45 -28.53
CA LEU A 193 -22.05 11.32 -29.72
C LEU A 193 -22.63 10.62 -30.98
N GLU A 194 -22.36 9.32 -31.14
CA GLU A 194 -22.90 8.52 -32.24
C GLU A 194 -24.44 8.39 -32.17
N ARG A 195 -25.00 8.23 -30.95
CA ARG A 195 -26.47 8.25 -30.75
C ARG A 195 -27.11 9.60 -31.04
N LYS A 196 -26.38 10.71 -30.92
CA LYS A 196 -26.89 12.08 -31.23
C LYS A 196 -26.76 12.45 -32.70
N THR A 197 -25.89 11.76 -33.45
CA THR A 197 -25.64 12.03 -34.88
C THR A 197 -26.40 11.12 -35.83
N ASN A 198 -27.02 10.03 -35.34
CA ASN A 198 -27.85 9.13 -36.14
C ASN A 198 -29.31 9.19 -35.61
N PRO A 199 -30.20 10.04 -36.16
CA PRO A 199 -31.61 10.11 -35.80
C PRO A 199 -32.42 8.90 -36.27
#